data_3b05e0d4116b654c01a750488cfbce01
#
_entry.id   3b05e0d4116b654c01a750488cfbce01
#
_cell.length_a   1.000
_cell.length_b   1.000
_cell.length_c   1.000
_cell.angle_alpha   90.00
_cell.angle_beta   90.00
_cell.angle_gamma   90.00
#
_symmetry.space_group_name_H-M   'P 1'
#
loop_
_entity.id
_entity.type
_entity.pdbx_description
1 polymer ?
#
loop_
_entity_poly.entity_id
_entity_poly.type
_entity_poly.pdbx_seq_one_letter_code
_entity_poly.pdbx_strand_id
1 'polypeptide(L)'
;MNQLMCRDIHSDCSLYFTEGILKNPAKKNYQYEYAKRLRNKNIWLYHDKHRIVKQNISELTETLRKSLVLRSESQTVFSDRGRVVPARLWRVGRSKEARIFEQELKGDAADFVVDVLIDASGSQMSRQGEVAIQAYIISEALSNVDIPHRVMSFCTFWDYTILHRFRKYDDPRSENENIFNYVTSSNNRDGLAIRTAGYDLLQREEEKKIMIILSDGRPYDVIVNRPNAKNPQPYRGKVAVTDTGMEVRRLRNLDVSVLGVFAGEEKDLDTEKKIFGKDFAYIRDITKFSRIVGKYLTKQLEIDG
;
A
#
# COMPACT_ATOMS: atom_id res chain seq x y z
N MET A 1 -9.83 -13.65 13.99
CA MET A 1 -9.76 -12.38 13.24
C MET A 1 -10.86 -11.40 13.67
N ASN A 2 -12.17 -11.69 13.48
CA ASN A 2 -13.25 -10.77 13.86
C ASN A 2 -13.15 -10.25 15.31
N GLN A 3 -12.98 -11.11 16.30
CA GLN A 3 -12.86 -10.71 17.72
C GLN A 3 -11.64 -9.81 18.00
N LEU A 4 -10.59 -9.91 17.21
CA LEU A 4 -9.38 -9.10 17.37
C LEU A 4 -9.49 -7.75 16.67
N MET A 5 -10.14 -7.68 15.52
CA MET A 5 -10.20 -6.47 14.69
C MET A 5 -11.46 -5.65 14.95
N CYS A 6 -12.62 -6.31 15.05
CA CYS A 6 -13.90 -5.65 15.25
C CYS A 6 -14.14 -5.33 16.75
N ARG A 7 -13.44 -4.30 17.25
CA ARG A 7 -13.51 -3.79 18.62
C ARG A 7 -13.83 -2.30 18.61
N ASP A 8 -14.20 -1.79 19.76
CA ASP A 8 -14.51 -0.38 20.00
C ASP A 8 -15.58 0.13 19.04
N ILE A 9 -15.24 1.14 18.25
CA ILE A 9 -16.15 1.75 17.26
C ILE A 9 -16.56 0.78 16.13
N HIS A 10 -15.85 -0.34 15.97
CA HIS A 10 -16.14 -1.37 14.96
C HIS A 10 -16.79 -2.63 15.54
N SER A 11 -17.23 -2.61 16.79
CA SER A 11 -17.84 -3.78 17.47
C SER A 11 -19.13 -4.27 16.82
N ASP A 12 -19.78 -3.42 16.02
CA ASP A 12 -20.97 -3.71 15.23
C ASP A 12 -20.67 -4.33 13.85
N CYS A 13 -19.40 -4.45 13.47
CA CYS A 13 -18.97 -4.97 12.17
C CYS A 13 -18.47 -6.41 12.25
N SER A 14 -18.42 -7.02 11.07
CA SER A 14 -17.72 -8.29 10.80
C SER A 14 -16.84 -8.16 9.58
N LEU A 15 -15.73 -8.89 9.55
CA LEU A 15 -14.83 -8.96 8.40
C LEU A 15 -15.24 -10.11 7.49
N TYR A 16 -15.18 -9.85 6.21
CA TYR A 16 -15.35 -10.84 5.16
C TYR A 16 -14.23 -10.72 4.13
N PHE A 17 -13.57 -11.85 3.84
CA PHE A 17 -12.50 -11.91 2.85
C PHE A 17 -12.96 -12.61 1.60
N THR A 18 -12.65 -12.06 0.44
CA THR A 18 -12.97 -12.66 -0.85
C THR A 18 -11.80 -12.51 -1.81
N GLU A 19 -11.78 -13.34 -2.84
CA GLU A 19 -10.76 -13.29 -3.90
C GLU A 19 -11.26 -12.50 -5.11
N GLY A 20 -10.34 -11.82 -5.79
CA GLY A 20 -10.63 -10.98 -6.95
C GLY A 20 -10.99 -11.72 -8.24
N ILE A 21 -11.31 -13.00 -8.17
CA ILE A 21 -11.54 -13.83 -9.35
C ILE A 21 -13.03 -13.91 -9.66
N LEU A 22 -13.41 -13.46 -10.86
CA LEU A 22 -14.78 -13.63 -11.37
C LEU A 22 -14.96 -15.06 -11.89
N LYS A 23 -15.69 -15.88 -11.11
CA LYS A 23 -16.06 -17.23 -11.54
C LYS A 23 -17.35 -17.18 -12.34
N ASN A 24 -17.34 -17.80 -13.53
CA ASN A 24 -18.54 -17.86 -14.39
C ASN A 24 -19.65 -18.66 -13.68
N PRO A 25 -20.82 -18.06 -13.39
CA PRO A 25 -21.89 -18.77 -12.70
C PRO A 25 -22.60 -19.75 -13.64
N ALA A 26 -23.11 -20.86 -13.09
CA ALA A 26 -23.87 -21.86 -13.84
C ALA A 26 -25.20 -21.31 -14.40
N LYS A 27 -25.75 -20.29 -13.74
CA LYS A 27 -26.99 -19.59 -14.17
C LYS A 27 -26.69 -18.11 -14.37
N LYS A 28 -27.42 -17.47 -15.29
CA LYS A 28 -27.33 -16.04 -15.55
C LYS A 28 -27.46 -15.26 -14.22
N ASN A 29 -26.45 -14.47 -13.89
CA ASN A 29 -26.39 -13.69 -12.65
C ASN A 29 -26.11 -12.23 -12.99
N TYR A 30 -27.03 -11.35 -12.60
CA TYR A 30 -26.91 -9.92 -12.86
C TYR A 30 -25.64 -9.31 -12.24
N GLN A 31 -25.27 -9.71 -11.03
CA GLN A 31 -24.07 -9.18 -10.34
C GLN A 31 -22.78 -9.58 -11.07
N TYR A 32 -22.73 -10.81 -11.58
CA TYR A 32 -21.62 -11.28 -12.41
C TYR A 32 -21.48 -10.46 -13.69
N GLU A 33 -22.60 -10.27 -14.42
CA GLU A 33 -22.61 -9.49 -15.66
C GLU A 33 -22.23 -8.03 -15.40
N TYR A 34 -22.68 -7.46 -14.28
CA TYR A 34 -22.34 -6.12 -13.86
C TYR A 34 -20.84 -6.00 -13.57
N ALA A 35 -20.27 -6.89 -12.75
CA ALA A 35 -18.85 -6.92 -12.42
C ALA A 35 -17.97 -7.12 -13.67
N LYS A 36 -18.38 -8.03 -14.57
CA LYS A 36 -17.72 -8.26 -15.86
C LYS A 36 -17.72 -7.01 -16.75
N ARG A 37 -18.84 -6.28 -16.80
CA ARG A 37 -18.93 -5.01 -17.54
C ARG A 37 -17.97 -3.96 -16.97
N LEU A 38 -17.89 -3.83 -15.65
CA LEU A 38 -16.98 -2.90 -14.99
C LEU A 38 -15.52 -3.29 -15.23
N ARG A 39 -15.19 -4.58 -15.12
CA ARG A 39 -13.86 -5.09 -15.49
C ARG A 39 -13.49 -4.70 -16.91
N ASN A 40 -14.38 -4.93 -17.87
CA ASN A 40 -14.13 -4.58 -19.27
C ASN A 40 -13.93 -3.07 -19.45
N LYS A 41 -14.66 -2.23 -18.70
CA LYS A 41 -14.47 -0.77 -18.68
C LYS A 41 -13.09 -0.38 -18.15
N ASN A 42 -12.64 -1.01 -17.07
CA ASN A 42 -11.30 -0.77 -16.50
C ASN A 42 -10.20 -1.17 -17.51
N ILE A 43 -10.33 -2.33 -18.15
CA ILE A 43 -9.40 -2.81 -19.18
C ILE A 43 -9.40 -1.88 -20.40
N TRP A 44 -10.59 -1.45 -20.84
CA TRP A 44 -10.69 -0.51 -21.96
C TRP A 44 -9.94 0.80 -21.65
N LEU A 45 -10.13 1.36 -20.47
CA LEU A 45 -9.42 2.58 -20.04
C LEU A 45 -7.90 2.36 -19.96
N TYR A 46 -7.46 1.18 -19.52
CA TYR A 46 -6.04 0.80 -19.54
C TYR A 46 -5.48 0.80 -20.98
N HIS A 47 -6.21 0.22 -21.93
CA HIS A 47 -5.78 0.23 -23.34
C HIS A 47 -5.76 1.64 -23.94
N ASP A 48 -6.74 2.46 -23.62
CA ASP A 48 -6.81 3.86 -24.04
C ASP A 48 -5.59 4.66 -23.54
N LYS A 49 -5.21 4.45 -22.28
CA LYS A 49 -4.07 5.12 -21.63
C LYS A 49 -2.76 4.30 -21.66
N HIS A 50 -2.70 3.23 -22.46
CA HIS A 50 -1.59 2.24 -22.41
C HIS A 50 -0.19 2.86 -22.48
N ARG A 51 0.03 3.84 -23.33
CA ARG A 51 1.34 4.51 -23.49
C ARG A 51 1.77 5.20 -22.18
N ILE A 52 0.87 5.95 -21.56
CA ILE A 52 1.12 6.66 -20.31
C ILE A 52 1.35 5.66 -19.16
N VAL A 53 0.53 4.61 -19.09
CA VAL A 53 0.66 3.56 -18.08
C VAL A 53 2.01 2.86 -18.19
N LYS A 54 2.41 2.45 -19.40
CA LYS A 54 3.70 1.81 -19.64
C LYS A 54 4.87 2.71 -19.26
N GLN A 55 4.80 4.00 -19.57
CA GLN A 55 5.82 4.98 -19.18
C GLN A 55 5.91 5.05 -17.64
N ASN A 56 4.79 5.20 -16.93
CA ASN A 56 4.78 5.25 -15.47
C ASN A 56 5.35 3.96 -14.84
N ILE A 57 5.01 2.79 -15.37
CA ILE A 57 5.57 1.51 -14.90
C ILE A 57 7.08 1.52 -15.05
N SER A 58 7.58 1.91 -16.23
CA SER A 58 9.03 1.95 -16.52
C SER A 58 9.76 2.94 -15.59
N GLU A 59 9.25 4.15 -15.43
CA GLU A 59 9.84 5.18 -14.57
C GLU A 59 9.86 4.75 -13.09
N LEU A 60 8.76 4.17 -12.59
CA LEU A 60 8.68 3.70 -11.22
C LEU A 60 9.61 2.51 -10.98
N THR A 61 9.65 1.56 -11.92
CA THR A 61 10.57 0.41 -11.88
C THR A 61 12.03 0.87 -11.81
N GLU A 62 12.43 1.82 -12.68
CA GLU A 62 13.80 2.37 -12.68
C GLU A 62 14.14 3.10 -11.39
N THR A 63 13.18 3.85 -10.85
CA THR A 63 13.35 4.55 -9.56
C THR A 63 13.58 3.56 -8.42
N LEU A 64 12.77 2.50 -8.33
CA LEU A 64 12.91 1.45 -7.33
C LEU A 64 14.22 0.69 -7.49
N ARG A 65 14.57 0.30 -8.72
CA ARG A 65 15.83 -0.42 -9.01
C ARG A 65 17.05 0.37 -8.58
N LYS A 66 17.09 1.68 -8.88
CA LYS A 66 18.20 2.55 -8.45
C LYS A 66 18.32 2.60 -6.93
N SER A 67 17.22 2.75 -6.23
CA SER A 67 17.22 2.79 -4.75
C SER A 67 17.68 1.45 -4.14
N LEU A 68 17.28 0.32 -4.72
CA LEU A 68 17.71 -1.01 -4.29
C LEU A 68 19.21 -1.25 -4.56
N VAL A 69 19.72 -0.82 -5.73
CA VAL A 69 21.16 -0.92 -6.06
C VAL A 69 22.00 -0.08 -5.12
N LEU A 70 21.60 1.17 -4.85
CA LEU A 70 22.31 2.04 -3.90
C LEU A 70 22.42 1.44 -2.50
N ARG A 71 21.44 0.65 -2.07
CA ARG A 71 21.49 -0.06 -0.79
C ARG A 71 22.38 -1.31 -0.81
N SER A 72 22.43 -2.02 -1.94
CA SER A 72 23.26 -3.21 -2.09
C SER A 72 24.74 -2.90 -2.28
N GLU A 73 25.09 -1.62 -2.48
CA GLU A 73 26.50 -1.19 -2.57
C GLU A 73 27.20 -1.41 -1.23
N SER A 74 28.26 -2.20 -1.29
CA SER A 74 29.09 -2.47 -0.11
C SER A 74 29.73 -1.18 0.39
N GLN A 75 29.55 -0.88 1.67
CA GLN A 75 30.25 0.22 2.32
C GLN A 75 31.61 -0.26 2.81
N THR A 76 32.66 0.41 2.36
CA THR A 76 34.01 0.17 2.88
C THR A 76 34.18 0.88 4.23
N VAL A 77 34.23 0.12 5.32
CA VAL A 77 34.43 0.65 6.67
C VAL A 77 35.83 0.30 7.16
N PHE A 78 36.50 1.26 7.79
CA PHE A 78 37.80 1.00 8.42
C PHE A 78 37.60 0.23 9.72
N SER A 79 38.25 -0.93 9.84
CA SER A 79 38.06 -1.92 10.88
C SER A 79 39.40 -2.40 11.44
N ASP A 80 39.36 -3.20 12.49
CA ASP A 80 40.49 -3.92 13.05
C ASP A 80 40.75 -5.25 12.35
N ARG A 81 39.91 -5.62 11.35
CA ARG A 81 39.97 -6.85 10.56
C ARG A 81 39.62 -6.56 9.09
N GLY A 82 40.19 -7.33 8.17
CA GLY A 82 39.88 -7.21 6.75
C GLY A 82 41.14 -7.04 5.91
N ARG A 83 41.02 -6.30 4.80
CA ARG A 83 42.11 -6.02 3.87
C ARG A 83 42.95 -4.86 4.39
N VAL A 84 44.26 -5.02 4.47
CA VAL A 84 45.18 -3.96 4.93
C VAL A 84 45.16 -2.78 3.96
N VAL A 85 45.04 -1.57 4.51
CA VAL A 85 45.16 -0.30 3.77
C VAL A 85 46.59 0.23 3.93
N PRO A 86 47.48 0.09 2.93
CA PRO A 86 48.90 0.45 3.04
C PRO A 86 49.10 1.91 3.48
N ALA A 87 48.26 2.82 2.99
CA ALA A 87 48.30 4.24 3.31
C ALA A 87 48.04 4.55 4.82
N ARG A 88 47.54 3.58 5.57
CA ARG A 88 47.27 3.73 7.03
C ARG A 88 48.24 3.00 7.94
N LEU A 89 49.21 2.25 7.42
CA LEU A 89 50.20 1.50 8.21
C LEU A 89 51.01 2.39 9.13
N TRP A 90 51.21 3.64 8.77
CA TRP A 90 51.91 4.63 9.65
C TRP A 90 51.23 4.88 11.00
N ARG A 91 49.95 4.51 11.15
CA ARG A 91 49.19 4.64 12.42
C ARG A 91 49.52 3.55 13.42
N VAL A 92 50.10 2.44 12.98
CA VAL A 92 50.51 1.34 13.87
C VAL A 92 51.56 1.82 14.85
N GLY A 93 51.27 1.67 16.13
CA GLY A 93 52.14 2.14 17.21
C GLY A 93 52.13 3.64 17.52
N ARG A 94 51.37 4.45 16.71
CA ARG A 94 51.28 5.92 16.94
C ARG A 94 49.90 6.37 17.40
N SER A 95 48.88 5.58 17.23
CA SER A 95 47.54 5.86 17.75
C SER A 95 46.93 4.64 18.45
N LYS A 96 46.11 4.89 19.49
CA LYS A 96 45.42 3.82 20.24
C LYS A 96 44.42 3.06 19.37
N GLU A 97 43.89 3.70 18.34
CA GLU A 97 42.96 3.09 17.36
C GLU A 97 43.60 3.14 15.97
N ALA A 98 44.32 2.10 15.59
CA ALA A 98 45.00 2.09 14.31
C ALA A 98 44.12 1.87 13.09
N ARG A 99 42.95 1.20 13.22
CA ARG A 99 41.99 0.83 12.17
C ARG A 99 42.58 0.87 10.74
N ILE A 100 43.56 -0.01 10.55
CA ILE A 100 44.37 -0.09 9.34
C ILE A 100 43.81 -1.02 8.27
N PHE A 101 42.74 -1.72 8.61
CA PHE A 101 42.07 -2.62 7.69
C PHE A 101 40.81 -1.95 7.14
N GLU A 102 40.47 -2.28 5.91
CA GLU A 102 39.17 -2.03 5.31
C GLU A 102 38.38 -3.33 5.26
N GLN A 103 37.11 -3.26 5.61
CA GLN A 103 36.16 -4.35 5.49
C GLN A 103 35.01 -3.87 4.62
N GLU A 104 34.71 -4.63 3.56
CA GLU A 104 33.48 -4.43 2.79
C GLU A 104 32.32 -4.98 3.60
N LEU A 105 31.54 -4.10 4.21
CA LEU A 105 30.23 -4.47 4.71
C LEU A 105 29.31 -4.52 3.48
N LYS A 106 28.92 -5.71 3.04
CA LYS A 106 27.81 -5.83 2.10
C LYS A 106 26.61 -5.24 2.80
N GLY A 107 26.05 -4.17 2.25
CA GLY A 107 24.75 -3.70 2.68
C GLY A 107 23.78 -4.88 2.56
N ASP A 108 23.20 -5.30 3.67
CA ASP A 108 22.08 -6.22 3.60
C ASP A 108 21.01 -5.53 2.77
N ALA A 109 20.69 -6.11 1.62
CA ALA A 109 19.55 -5.66 0.83
C ALA A 109 18.34 -5.85 1.74
N ALA A 110 17.87 -4.74 2.37
CA ALA A 110 16.75 -4.84 3.28
C ALA A 110 15.57 -5.41 2.50
N ASP A 111 15.00 -6.46 3.03
CA ASP A 111 13.83 -7.09 2.46
C ASP A 111 12.62 -6.17 2.65
N PHE A 112 11.95 -5.88 1.56
CA PHE A 112 10.77 -5.04 1.54
C PHE A 112 9.52 -5.84 1.25
N VAL A 113 8.43 -5.48 1.90
CA VAL A 113 7.10 -5.96 1.54
C VAL A 113 6.14 -4.80 1.44
N VAL A 114 5.26 -4.83 0.46
CA VAL A 114 4.31 -3.75 0.20
C VAL A 114 2.87 -4.26 0.21
N ASP A 115 2.00 -3.56 0.94
CA ASP A 115 0.55 -3.69 0.84
C ASP A 115 -0.03 -2.52 0.07
N VAL A 116 -0.85 -2.81 -0.92
CA VAL A 116 -1.65 -1.81 -1.63
C VAL A 116 -3.11 -2.02 -1.26
N LEU A 117 -3.66 -1.07 -0.50
CA LEU A 117 -5.03 -1.09 -0.03
C LEU A 117 -5.85 -0.03 -0.77
N ILE A 118 -6.93 -0.44 -1.42
CA ILE A 118 -7.72 0.41 -2.31
C ILE A 118 -9.11 0.62 -1.71
N ASP A 119 -9.49 1.88 -1.49
CA ASP A 119 -10.87 2.22 -1.15
C ASP A 119 -11.80 1.90 -2.32
N ALA A 120 -12.76 1.01 -2.08
CA ALA A 120 -13.78 0.62 -3.04
C ALA A 120 -15.17 1.17 -2.70
N SER A 121 -15.25 2.30 -2.02
CA SER A 121 -16.50 2.97 -1.71
C SER A 121 -17.20 3.54 -2.95
N GLY A 122 -18.50 3.79 -2.83
CA GLY A 122 -19.33 4.32 -3.92
C GLY A 122 -18.88 5.71 -4.40
N SER A 123 -18.21 6.50 -3.58
CA SER A 123 -17.65 7.81 -3.94
C SER A 123 -16.57 7.71 -5.03
N GLN A 124 -15.87 6.58 -5.11
CA GLN A 124 -14.85 6.30 -6.13
C GLN A 124 -15.41 5.85 -7.49
N MET A 125 -16.75 5.71 -7.63
CA MET A 125 -17.38 5.16 -8.85
C MET A 125 -16.99 5.91 -10.13
N SER A 126 -16.90 7.23 -10.07
CA SER A 126 -16.53 8.06 -11.24
C SER A 126 -15.07 7.87 -11.67
N ARG A 127 -14.19 7.48 -10.74
CA ARG A 127 -12.74 7.31 -10.94
C ARG A 127 -12.27 5.87 -10.88
N GLN A 128 -13.19 4.91 -10.81
CA GLN A 128 -12.91 3.50 -10.62
C GLN A 128 -11.78 2.98 -11.53
N GLY A 129 -11.85 3.26 -12.83
CA GLY A 129 -10.84 2.82 -13.79
C GLY A 129 -9.47 3.48 -13.57
N GLU A 130 -9.43 4.74 -13.14
CA GLU A 130 -8.18 5.46 -12.85
C GLU A 130 -7.49 4.89 -11.61
N VAL A 131 -8.25 4.61 -10.56
CA VAL A 131 -7.76 4.00 -9.33
C VAL A 131 -7.23 2.58 -9.60
N ALA A 132 -7.95 1.79 -10.41
CA ALA A 132 -7.48 0.47 -10.85
C ALA A 132 -6.15 0.55 -11.60
N ILE A 133 -5.98 1.53 -12.51
CA ILE A 133 -4.73 1.76 -13.24
C ILE A 133 -3.61 2.17 -12.29
N GLN A 134 -3.88 3.03 -11.31
CA GLN A 134 -2.87 3.44 -10.33
C GLN A 134 -2.35 2.25 -9.52
N ALA A 135 -3.25 1.40 -9.01
CA ALA A 135 -2.87 0.19 -8.31
C ALA A 135 -2.11 -0.79 -9.22
N TYR A 136 -2.52 -0.92 -10.48
CA TYR A 136 -1.84 -1.75 -11.48
C TYR A 136 -0.41 -1.25 -11.77
N ILE A 137 -0.20 0.06 -11.91
CA ILE A 137 1.13 0.64 -12.11
C ILE A 137 2.06 0.30 -10.94
N ILE A 138 1.58 0.45 -9.70
CA ILE A 138 2.36 0.10 -8.50
C ILE A 138 2.72 -1.38 -8.53
N SER A 139 1.71 -2.24 -8.72
CA SER A 139 1.89 -3.70 -8.69
C SER A 139 2.85 -4.19 -9.77
N GLU A 140 2.75 -3.67 -11.00
CA GLU A 140 3.66 -4.00 -12.10
C GLU A 140 5.11 -3.55 -11.82
N ALA A 141 5.27 -2.34 -11.28
CA ALA A 141 6.60 -1.84 -10.95
C ALA A 141 7.26 -2.66 -9.82
N LEU A 142 6.50 -3.04 -8.79
CA LEU A 142 7.00 -3.89 -7.70
C LEU A 142 7.33 -5.30 -8.20
N SER A 143 6.49 -5.89 -9.07
CA SER A 143 6.78 -7.18 -9.72
C SER A 143 8.07 -7.15 -10.57
N ASN A 144 8.35 -6.03 -11.25
CA ASN A 144 9.54 -5.88 -12.09
C ASN A 144 10.87 -5.79 -11.30
N VAL A 145 10.80 -5.56 -10.00
CA VAL A 145 11.94 -5.51 -9.08
C VAL A 145 11.89 -6.59 -8.00
N ASP A 146 11.01 -7.59 -8.19
CA ASP A 146 10.84 -8.75 -7.31
C ASP A 146 10.51 -8.40 -5.84
N ILE A 147 9.83 -7.28 -5.60
CA ILE A 147 9.35 -6.92 -4.26
C ILE A 147 8.02 -7.63 -3.99
N PRO A 148 7.93 -8.47 -2.92
CA PRO A 148 6.69 -9.09 -2.49
C PRO A 148 5.62 -8.04 -2.20
N HIS A 149 4.43 -8.19 -2.78
CA HIS A 149 3.36 -7.22 -2.55
C HIS A 149 1.98 -7.83 -2.68
N ARG A 150 1.06 -7.35 -1.87
CA ARG A 150 -0.35 -7.73 -1.89
C ARG A 150 -1.19 -6.55 -2.36
N VAL A 151 -2.25 -6.84 -3.11
CA VAL A 151 -3.22 -5.83 -3.54
C VAL A 151 -4.61 -6.25 -3.12
N MET A 152 -5.27 -5.39 -2.36
CA MET A 152 -6.63 -5.60 -1.87
C MET A 152 -7.46 -4.31 -2.02
N SER A 153 -8.76 -4.46 -2.19
CA SER A 153 -9.70 -3.36 -1.98
C SER A 153 -10.60 -3.64 -0.78
N PHE A 154 -11.21 -2.58 -0.25
CA PHE A 154 -12.16 -2.70 0.84
C PHE A 154 -13.39 -1.85 0.60
N CYS A 155 -14.52 -2.35 1.02
CA CYS A 155 -15.77 -1.61 1.16
C CYS A 155 -16.57 -2.15 2.34
N THR A 156 -17.55 -1.40 2.80
CA THR A 156 -18.45 -1.83 3.88
C THR A 156 -19.87 -1.87 3.38
N PHE A 157 -20.48 -3.02 3.51
CA PHE A 157 -21.87 -3.24 3.13
C PHE A 157 -22.64 -3.74 4.35
N TRP A 158 -23.60 -2.97 4.82
CA TRP A 158 -24.28 -3.18 6.08
C TRP A 158 -23.28 -3.23 7.26
N ASP A 159 -23.17 -4.41 7.86
CA ASP A 159 -22.31 -4.72 8.98
C ASP A 159 -21.04 -5.51 8.58
N TYR A 160 -20.81 -5.69 7.29
CA TYR A 160 -19.68 -6.42 6.77
C TYR A 160 -18.67 -5.47 6.11
N THR A 161 -17.46 -5.42 6.65
CA THR A 161 -16.32 -4.85 5.94
C THR A 161 -15.68 -5.96 5.11
N ILE A 162 -15.77 -5.81 3.79
CA ILE A 162 -15.32 -6.78 2.81
C ILE A 162 -13.93 -6.38 2.35
N LEU A 163 -12.97 -7.28 2.50
CA LEU A 163 -11.65 -7.15 1.92
C LEU A 163 -11.55 -8.06 0.69
N HIS A 164 -11.43 -7.44 -0.48
CA HIS A 164 -11.38 -8.11 -1.76
C HIS A 164 -9.93 -8.17 -2.22
N ARG A 165 -9.33 -9.36 -2.21
CA ARG A 165 -7.92 -9.58 -2.53
C ARG A 165 -7.76 -9.93 -4.01
N PHE A 166 -6.99 -9.12 -4.74
CA PHE A 166 -6.68 -9.33 -6.16
C PHE A 166 -5.40 -10.15 -6.35
N ARG A 167 -4.42 -9.97 -5.46
CA ARG A 167 -3.18 -10.75 -5.47
C ARG A 167 -2.63 -10.92 -4.05
N LYS A 168 -1.96 -12.04 -3.80
CA LYS A 168 -1.17 -12.31 -2.58
C LYS A 168 0.25 -11.79 -2.76
N TYR A 169 1.03 -11.76 -1.67
CA TYR A 169 2.41 -11.24 -1.69
C TYR A 169 3.31 -11.92 -2.71
N ASP A 170 3.26 -13.23 -2.77
CA ASP A 170 4.19 -14.07 -3.54
C ASP A 170 3.56 -14.61 -4.83
N ASP A 171 2.42 -14.06 -5.25
CA ASP A 171 1.77 -14.45 -6.51
C ASP A 171 2.60 -13.99 -7.72
N PRO A 172 2.56 -14.74 -8.84
CA PRO A 172 3.27 -14.35 -10.04
C PRO A 172 2.71 -13.04 -10.63
N ARG A 173 3.51 -12.37 -11.44
CA ARG A 173 3.15 -11.10 -12.09
C ARG A 173 1.85 -11.16 -12.90
N SER A 174 1.52 -12.31 -13.48
CA SER A 174 0.26 -12.51 -14.24
C SER A 174 -0.98 -12.20 -13.41
N GLU A 175 -0.93 -12.38 -12.09
CA GLU A 175 -2.06 -12.10 -11.21
C GLU A 175 -2.36 -10.60 -11.04
N ASN A 176 -1.45 -9.71 -11.47
CA ASN A 176 -1.67 -8.27 -11.45
C ASN A 176 -2.89 -7.85 -12.29
N GLU A 177 -3.24 -8.61 -13.33
CA GLU A 177 -4.44 -8.34 -14.14
C GLU A 177 -5.75 -8.48 -13.37
N ASN A 178 -5.75 -9.22 -12.24
CA ASN A 178 -6.93 -9.32 -11.38
C ASN A 178 -7.32 -7.98 -10.75
N ILE A 179 -6.40 -7.01 -10.69
CA ILE A 179 -6.68 -5.65 -10.20
C ILE A 179 -7.78 -4.98 -11.03
N PHE A 180 -7.90 -5.33 -12.31
CA PHE A 180 -8.99 -4.82 -13.17
C PHE A 180 -10.38 -5.35 -12.78
N ASN A 181 -10.46 -6.37 -11.90
CA ASN A 181 -11.71 -6.79 -11.27
C ASN A 181 -12.17 -5.84 -10.15
N TYR A 182 -11.42 -4.77 -9.87
CA TYR A 182 -11.80 -3.75 -8.91
C TYR A 182 -13.14 -3.13 -9.27
N VAL A 183 -14.05 -3.13 -8.29
CA VAL A 183 -15.43 -2.64 -8.40
C VAL A 183 -15.73 -1.81 -7.16
N THR A 184 -16.27 -0.63 -7.36
CA THR A 184 -16.70 0.24 -6.28
C THR A 184 -18.11 -0.10 -5.83
N SER A 185 -18.35 -0.07 -4.52
CA SER A 185 -19.65 -0.37 -3.92
C SER A 185 -19.79 0.20 -2.51
N SER A 186 -20.99 0.67 -2.17
CA SER A 186 -21.42 0.97 -0.81
C SER A 186 -20.53 1.97 -0.03
N ASN A 187 -20.33 1.74 1.26
CA ASN A 187 -19.63 2.60 2.22
C ASN A 187 -18.20 2.11 2.48
N ASN A 188 -17.48 2.80 3.37
CA ASN A 188 -16.13 2.41 3.76
C ASN A 188 -15.85 2.67 5.24
N ARG A 189 -15.22 1.70 5.92
CA ARG A 189 -14.63 1.83 7.25
C ARG A 189 -13.12 1.70 7.12
N ASP A 190 -12.48 2.80 6.74
CA ASP A 190 -11.03 2.85 6.44
C ASP A 190 -10.20 2.38 7.64
N GLY A 191 -10.51 2.84 8.85
CA GLY A 191 -9.79 2.44 10.05
C GLY A 191 -9.82 0.93 10.28
N LEU A 192 -10.98 0.27 10.09
CA LEU A 192 -11.08 -1.19 10.23
C LEU A 192 -10.31 -1.93 9.12
N ALA A 193 -10.37 -1.44 7.89
CA ALA A 193 -9.65 -2.02 6.77
C ALA A 193 -8.13 -1.89 6.95
N ILE A 194 -7.64 -0.71 7.35
CA ILE A 194 -6.22 -0.45 7.63
C ILE A 194 -5.74 -1.32 8.80
N ARG A 195 -6.49 -1.40 9.90
CA ARG A 195 -6.20 -2.28 11.04
C ARG A 195 -6.04 -3.73 10.62
N THR A 196 -6.96 -4.20 9.79
CA THR A 196 -7.00 -5.59 9.35
C THR A 196 -5.87 -5.93 8.38
N ALA A 197 -5.65 -5.09 7.36
CA ALA A 197 -4.56 -5.26 6.41
C ALA A 197 -3.19 -5.15 7.11
N GLY A 198 -3.05 -4.17 8.02
CA GLY A 198 -1.84 -3.97 8.79
C GLY A 198 -1.50 -5.13 9.73
N TYR A 199 -2.50 -5.80 10.29
CA TYR A 199 -2.27 -6.98 11.11
C TYR A 199 -1.60 -8.10 10.31
N ASP A 200 -2.07 -8.39 9.11
CA ASP A 200 -1.47 -9.40 8.24
C ASP A 200 -0.07 -8.97 7.76
N LEU A 201 0.09 -7.69 7.42
CA LEU A 201 1.39 -7.14 7.00
C LEU A 201 2.46 -7.27 8.10
N LEU A 202 2.07 -7.06 9.35
CA LEU A 202 2.95 -7.21 10.50
C LEU A 202 3.41 -8.65 10.76
N GLN A 203 2.71 -9.65 10.21
CA GLN A 203 3.12 -11.07 10.30
C GLN A 203 4.20 -11.45 9.29
N ARG A 204 4.51 -10.58 8.33
CA ARG A 204 5.58 -10.82 7.35
C ARG A 204 6.96 -10.69 8.01
N GLU A 205 7.91 -11.45 7.50
CA GLU A 205 9.28 -11.53 8.04
C GLU A 205 10.18 -10.39 7.54
N GLU A 206 9.81 -9.74 6.41
CA GLU A 206 10.60 -8.67 5.81
C GLU A 206 10.81 -7.52 6.80
N GLU A 207 12.01 -6.97 6.77
CA GLU A 207 12.43 -5.91 7.68
C GLU A 207 11.62 -4.63 7.51
N LYS A 208 11.42 -4.21 6.26
CA LYS A 208 10.71 -2.98 5.91
C LYS A 208 9.32 -3.27 5.37
N LYS A 209 8.32 -2.73 6.04
CA LYS A 209 6.91 -2.90 5.73
C LYS A 209 6.31 -1.59 5.26
N ILE A 210 5.71 -1.58 4.07
CA ILE A 210 5.12 -0.38 3.47
C ILE A 210 3.65 -0.65 3.17
N MET A 211 2.78 0.27 3.56
CA MET A 211 1.37 0.26 3.19
C MET A 211 1.04 1.48 2.33
N ILE A 212 0.52 1.26 1.14
CA ILE A 212 0.06 2.31 0.23
C ILE A 212 -1.48 2.24 0.20
N ILE A 213 -2.13 3.33 0.55
CA ILE A 213 -3.59 3.41 0.62
C ILE A 213 -4.09 4.37 -0.45
N LEU A 214 -4.88 3.87 -1.40
CA LEU A 214 -5.55 4.68 -2.40
C LEU A 214 -6.96 4.99 -1.91
N SER A 215 -7.23 6.24 -1.53
CA SER A 215 -8.50 6.68 -0.94
C SER A 215 -8.90 8.07 -1.44
N ASP A 216 -10.16 8.44 -1.29
CA ASP A 216 -10.66 9.80 -1.53
C ASP A 216 -10.77 10.63 -0.23
N GLY A 217 -10.29 10.09 0.89
CA GLY A 217 -10.29 10.76 2.18
C GLY A 217 -11.67 10.93 2.81
N ARG A 218 -12.66 10.14 2.40
CA ARG A 218 -14.05 10.23 2.88
C ARG A 218 -14.51 8.95 3.60
N PRO A 219 -13.91 8.59 4.74
CA PRO A 219 -14.40 7.45 5.49
C PRO A 219 -15.83 7.70 5.97
N TYR A 220 -16.74 6.86 5.53
CA TYR A 220 -18.17 7.01 5.82
C TYR A 220 -18.89 5.65 5.86
N ASP A 221 -19.63 5.43 6.94
CA ASP A 221 -20.53 4.31 7.04
C ASP A 221 -21.78 4.65 7.83
N VAL A 222 -22.84 3.90 7.58
CA VAL A 222 -24.14 4.05 8.26
C VAL A 222 -24.14 3.34 9.60
N ILE A 223 -25.12 3.69 10.44
CA ILE A 223 -25.39 2.96 11.67
C ILE A 223 -26.01 1.60 11.31
N VAL A 224 -25.45 0.54 11.87
CA VAL A 224 -26.06 -0.78 11.81
C VAL A 224 -26.62 -1.14 13.18
N ASN A 225 -27.94 -1.22 13.28
CA ASN A 225 -28.61 -1.67 14.51
C ASN A 225 -28.56 -3.20 14.58
N ARG A 226 -27.55 -3.74 15.22
CA ARG A 226 -27.54 -5.17 15.61
C ARG A 226 -28.20 -5.35 16.96
N PRO A 227 -28.85 -6.49 17.21
CA PRO A 227 -29.48 -6.79 18.51
C PRO A 227 -28.53 -6.67 19.72
N ASN A 228 -27.23 -6.89 19.49
CA ASN A 228 -26.19 -6.88 20.52
C ASN A 228 -25.27 -5.65 20.45
N ALA A 229 -25.51 -4.70 19.57
CA ALA A 229 -24.67 -3.51 19.45
C ALA A 229 -24.89 -2.58 20.66
N LYS A 230 -23.84 -2.37 21.44
CA LYS A 230 -23.83 -1.39 22.53
C LYS A 230 -23.55 -0.01 21.96
N ASN A 231 -24.57 0.85 21.85
CA ASN A 231 -24.48 2.23 21.40
C ASN A 231 -23.83 2.37 20.00
N PRO A 232 -24.45 1.85 18.92
CA PRO A 232 -23.94 2.01 17.57
C PRO A 232 -23.86 3.49 17.22
N GLN A 233 -22.68 3.97 16.86
CA GLN A 233 -22.47 5.34 16.43
C GLN A 233 -22.22 5.38 14.91
N PRO A 234 -22.70 6.44 14.22
CA PRO A 234 -22.41 6.59 12.79
C PRO A 234 -20.91 6.78 12.59
N TYR A 235 -20.33 5.98 11.71
CA TYR A 235 -18.92 6.10 11.32
C TYR A 235 -18.78 7.18 10.24
N ARG A 236 -18.75 8.45 10.64
CA ARG A 236 -18.70 9.58 9.71
C ARG A 236 -18.02 10.82 10.29
N GLY A 237 -17.61 11.73 9.41
CA GLY A 237 -17.07 13.02 9.78
C GLY A 237 -15.85 12.89 10.71
N LYS A 238 -15.82 13.69 11.78
CA LYS A 238 -14.67 13.73 12.70
C LYS A 238 -14.36 12.36 13.33
N VAL A 239 -15.39 11.56 13.63
CA VAL A 239 -15.22 10.23 14.27
C VAL A 239 -14.46 9.29 13.34
N ALA A 240 -14.90 9.15 12.09
CA ALA A 240 -14.27 8.28 11.10
C ALA A 240 -12.85 8.74 10.73
N VAL A 241 -12.67 10.05 10.54
CA VAL A 241 -11.34 10.64 10.24
C VAL A 241 -10.36 10.42 11.39
N THR A 242 -10.82 10.59 12.64
CA THR A 242 -9.96 10.38 13.81
C THR A 242 -9.57 8.91 13.94
N ASP A 243 -10.51 7.99 13.77
CA ASP A 243 -10.27 6.55 13.82
C ASP A 243 -9.27 6.12 12.73
N THR A 244 -9.50 6.51 11.47
CA THR A 244 -8.58 6.22 10.37
C THR A 244 -7.18 6.77 10.66
N GLY A 245 -7.08 8.02 11.12
CA GLY A 245 -5.79 8.62 11.50
C GLY A 245 -5.13 7.95 12.71
N MET A 246 -5.90 7.37 13.63
CA MET A 246 -5.36 6.59 14.75
C MET A 246 -4.75 5.28 14.26
N GLU A 247 -5.40 4.56 13.36
CA GLU A 247 -4.87 3.32 12.80
C GLU A 247 -3.62 3.56 11.93
N VAL A 248 -3.59 4.63 11.15
CA VAL A 248 -2.36 5.04 10.43
C VAL A 248 -1.21 5.30 11.40
N ARG A 249 -1.44 6.07 12.47
CA ARG A 249 -0.41 6.33 13.50
C ARG A 249 0.01 5.05 14.22
N ARG A 250 -0.93 4.17 14.50
CA ARG A 250 -0.63 2.88 15.14
C ARG A 250 0.31 2.04 14.28
N LEU A 251 0.07 1.94 12.98
CA LEU A 251 0.96 1.21 12.07
C LEU A 251 2.35 1.84 12.01
N ARG A 252 2.44 3.17 11.95
CA ARG A 252 3.73 3.88 11.98
C ARG A 252 4.51 3.65 13.26
N ASN A 253 3.83 3.58 14.40
CA ASN A 253 4.45 3.25 15.69
C ASN A 253 4.93 1.78 15.77
N LEU A 254 4.52 0.94 14.84
CA LEU A 254 4.94 -0.45 14.66
C LEU A 254 5.88 -0.60 13.46
N ASP A 255 6.59 0.48 13.08
CA ASP A 255 7.58 0.55 12.00
C ASP A 255 7.03 0.20 10.61
N VAL A 256 5.72 0.38 10.39
CA VAL A 256 5.12 0.31 9.06
C VAL A 256 5.07 1.70 8.43
N SER A 257 5.71 1.89 7.30
CA SER A 257 5.62 3.12 6.52
C SER A 257 4.26 3.20 5.81
N VAL A 258 3.49 4.26 6.06
CA VAL A 258 2.14 4.40 5.48
C VAL A 258 2.07 5.63 4.59
N LEU A 259 1.76 5.42 3.29
CA LEU A 259 1.51 6.45 2.29
C LEU A 259 0.03 6.49 1.92
N GLY A 260 -0.60 7.66 2.06
CA GLY A 260 -1.88 7.93 1.43
C GLY A 260 -1.70 8.41 -0.01
N VAL A 261 -2.39 7.79 -0.96
CA VAL A 261 -2.49 8.28 -2.33
C VAL A 261 -3.90 8.80 -2.54
N PHE A 262 -4.00 10.11 -2.57
CA PHE A 262 -5.30 10.78 -2.64
C PHE A 262 -5.82 10.79 -4.07
N ALA A 263 -6.94 10.13 -4.26
CA ALA A 263 -7.68 10.02 -5.51
C ALA A 263 -9.04 10.75 -5.44
N GLY A 264 -9.17 11.77 -4.58
CA GLY A 264 -10.41 12.49 -4.31
C GLY A 264 -10.50 13.88 -4.96
N GLU A 265 -11.50 14.66 -4.54
CA GLU A 265 -11.69 16.04 -4.92
C GLU A 265 -10.92 17.00 -3.99
N GLU A 266 -10.47 18.14 -4.49
CA GLU A 266 -9.68 19.11 -3.71
C GLU A 266 -10.30 19.52 -2.36
N LYS A 267 -11.62 19.55 -2.29
CA LYS A 267 -12.36 19.89 -1.06
C LYS A 267 -12.11 18.92 0.10
N ASP A 268 -11.69 17.70 -0.19
CA ASP A 268 -11.44 16.64 0.81
C ASP A 268 -9.96 16.54 1.20
N LEU A 269 -9.11 17.33 0.57
CA LEU A 269 -7.66 17.31 0.79
C LEU A 269 -7.27 17.56 2.25
N ASP A 270 -8.03 18.43 2.96
CA ASP A 270 -7.78 18.70 4.37
C ASP A 270 -8.10 17.51 5.28
N THR A 271 -9.02 16.65 4.86
CA THR A 271 -9.31 15.39 5.55
C THR A 271 -8.17 14.41 5.39
N GLU A 272 -7.68 14.27 4.18
CA GLU A 272 -6.51 13.43 3.86
C GLU A 272 -5.26 13.85 4.64
N LYS A 273 -5.00 15.16 4.73
CA LYS A 273 -3.92 15.70 5.56
C LYS A 273 -4.06 15.35 7.05
N LYS A 274 -5.29 15.33 7.57
CA LYS A 274 -5.55 14.93 8.97
C LYS A 274 -5.29 13.46 9.21
N ILE A 275 -5.55 12.60 8.22
CA ILE A 275 -5.34 11.15 8.28
C ILE A 275 -3.86 10.82 8.16
N PHE A 276 -3.21 11.25 7.08
CA PHE A 276 -1.85 10.83 6.71
C PHE A 276 -0.74 11.82 7.10
N GLY A 277 -1.08 13.03 7.50
CA GLY A 277 -0.11 14.07 7.82
C GLY A 277 0.67 14.52 6.59
N LYS A 278 2.00 14.45 6.65
CA LYS A 278 2.91 14.81 5.55
C LYS A 278 3.11 13.69 4.51
N ASP A 279 2.74 12.47 4.86
CA ASP A 279 3.00 11.30 4.03
C ASP A 279 1.76 10.96 3.19
N PHE A 280 1.34 11.91 2.38
CA PHE A 280 0.31 11.71 1.37
C PHE A 280 0.73 12.30 0.02
N ALA A 281 0.22 11.70 -1.04
CA ALA A 281 0.45 12.10 -2.42
C ALA A 281 -0.87 12.51 -3.07
N TYR A 282 -0.99 13.77 -3.52
CA TYR A 282 -2.12 14.20 -4.33
C TYR A 282 -1.79 14.12 -5.81
N ILE A 283 -2.52 13.28 -6.52
CA ILE A 283 -2.27 12.99 -7.93
C ILE A 283 -3.42 13.51 -8.77
N ARG A 284 -3.24 14.69 -9.35
CA ARG A 284 -4.18 15.28 -10.30
C ARG A 284 -4.04 14.69 -11.70
N ASP A 285 -2.83 14.33 -12.07
CA ASP A 285 -2.45 13.89 -13.40
C ASP A 285 -1.68 12.57 -13.30
N ILE A 286 -2.22 11.56 -13.96
CA ILE A 286 -1.63 10.22 -14.01
C ILE A 286 -0.21 10.22 -14.59
N THR A 287 0.14 11.20 -15.43
CA THR A 287 1.50 11.31 -16.02
C THR A 287 2.58 11.58 -14.97
N LYS A 288 2.20 12.09 -13.80
CA LYS A 288 3.13 12.39 -12.68
C LYS A 288 3.11 11.34 -11.58
N PHE A 289 2.31 10.28 -11.77
CA PHE A 289 2.07 9.26 -10.76
C PHE A 289 3.35 8.58 -10.30
N SER A 290 4.13 8.03 -11.25
CA SER A 290 5.39 7.34 -11.00
C SER A 290 6.38 8.20 -10.22
N ARG A 291 6.49 9.48 -10.59
CA ARG A 291 7.41 10.42 -9.94
C ARG A 291 7.05 10.69 -8.49
N ILE A 292 5.74 10.85 -8.19
CA ILE A 292 5.27 11.20 -6.85
C ILE A 292 5.38 9.98 -5.93
N VAL A 293 4.85 8.83 -6.35
CA VAL A 293 4.89 7.58 -5.58
C VAL A 293 6.33 7.07 -5.47
N GLY A 294 7.11 7.14 -6.56
CA GLY A 294 8.51 6.76 -6.57
C GLY A 294 9.34 7.55 -5.56
N LYS A 295 9.17 8.87 -5.50
CA LYS A 295 9.87 9.72 -4.52
C LYS A 295 9.59 9.30 -3.07
N TYR A 296 8.34 8.92 -2.77
CA TYR A 296 8.00 8.42 -1.42
C TYR A 296 8.66 7.07 -1.16
N LEU A 297 8.51 6.12 -2.06
CA LEU A 297 9.10 4.78 -1.90
C LEU A 297 10.63 4.87 -1.78
N THR A 298 11.30 5.63 -2.65
CA THR A 298 12.75 5.89 -2.53
C THR A 298 13.12 6.41 -1.16
N LYS A 299 12.39 7.41 -0.64
CA LYS A 299 12.65 7.93 0.70
C LYS A 299 12.54 6.86 1.77
N GLN A 300 11.56 5.95 1.70
CA GLN A 300 11.42 4.85 2.66
C GLN A 300 12.54 3.82 2.49
N LEU A 301 13.01 3.65 1.26
CA LEU A 301 14.15 2.80 0.96
C LEU A 301 15.50 3.38 1.46
N GLU A 302 15.61 4.71 1.60
CA GLU A 302 16.85 5.42 1.97
C GLU A 302 16.99 5.76 3.47
N ILE A 303 15.90 5.65 4.26
CA ILE A 303 15.84 6.11 5.68
C ILE A 303 16.62 5.23 6.68
N ASP A 304 17.77 4.70 6.35
CA ASP A 304 18.68 4.12 7.36
C ASP A 304 20.15 4.29 6.95
N GLY A 305 20.52 5.49 6.53
CA GLY A 305 21.90 5.91 6.34
C GLY A 305 22.34 6.92 7.42
#